data_e0c15c93dde0948a2e53471240ac1ca8
#
_entry.id   e0c15c93dde0948a2e53471240ac1ca8
#
_cell.length_a   1.000
_cell.length_b   1.000
_cell.length_c   1.000
_cell.angle_alpha   90.00
_cell.angle_beta   90.00
_cell.angle_gamma   90.00
#
_symmetry.space_group_name_H-M   'P 1'
#
loop_
_entity.id
_entity.type
_entity.pdbx_description
1 polymer ?
#
loop_
_entity_poly.entity_id
_entity_poly.type
_entity_poly.pdbx_seq_one_letter_code
_entity_poly.pdbx_strand_id
1 'polypeptide(L)'
;GIIFLITGIVYMTTPQVLILLFSFPLLTGILTKVRYYLFKTALKVQDKTEDAQVDYRAMLDNQTDGVIQSLLIHWSHEDMFFELKPKEYSRVLTQIQEVIRQELSEHEQLYYLSNGDFLVLTEDNKLSLQELYENNLKGNLERLVFHGDDGNQGIQYQTGYQTIDWENSSKYPKFTDLASNLK
;
A
#
# COMPACT_ATOMS: atom_id res chain seq x y z
N GLY A 1 -12.40 -53.19 3.36
CA GLY A 1 -11.52 -52.61 4.18
C GLY A 1 -10.28 -51.87 3.61
N ILE A 2 -9.23 -51.88 4.36
CA ILE A 2 -7.96 -51.21 4.07
C ILE A 2 -7.33 -51.73 2.76
N ILE A 3 -7.43 -53.03 2.49
CA ILE A 3 -6.92 -53.67 1.25
C ILE A 3 -7.65 -53.13 0.02
N PHE A 4 -8.93 -52.82 0.12
CA PHE A 4 -9.73 -52.27 -0.95
C PHE A 4 -9.32 -50.82 -1.29
N LEU A 5 -9.00 -50.01 -0.28
CA LEU A 5 -8.47 -48.67 -0.44
C LEU A 5 -7.10 -48.63 -1.11
N ILE A 6 -6.18 -49.54 -0.73
CA ILE A 6 -4.86 -49.66 -1.32
C ILE A 6 -4.97 -50.13 -2.78
N THR A 7 -5.85 -51.11 -3.08
CA THR A 7 -6.12 -51.57 -4.42
C THR A 7 -6.77 -50.51 -5.30
N GLY A 8 -7.65 -49.67 -4.76
CA GLY A 8 -8.23 -48.55 -5.46
C GLY A 8 -7.23 -47.49 -5.86
N ILE A 9 -6.22 -47.23 -5.05
CA ILE A 9 -5.13 -46.30 -5.36
C ILE A 9 -4.20 -46.88 -6.43
N VAL A 10 -3.88 -48.17 -6.39
CA VAL A 10 -3.01 -48.85 -7.37
C VAL A 10 -3.66 -48.91 -8.75
N TYR A 11 -4.99 -48.97 -8.85
CA TYR A 11 -5.72 -48.97 -10.12
C TYR A 11 -5.95 -47.61 -10.74
N MET A 12 -5.52 -46.49 -10.13
CA MET A 12 -5.52 -45.21 -10.77
C MET A 12 -4.66 -45.19 -12.02
N THR A 13 -5.24 -44.78 -13.15
CA THR A 13 -4.48 -44.63 -14.40
C THR A 13 -3.45 -43.49 -14.27
N THR A 14 -2.31 -43.66 -14.96
CA THR A 14 -1.24 -42.64 -14.98
C THR A 14 -1.75 -41.21 -15.28
N PRO A 15 -2.67 -40.99 -16.25
CA PRO A 15 -3.27 -39.66 -16.48
C PRO A 15 -4.03 -39.09 -15.29
N GLN A 16 -4.74 -39.91 -14.52
CA GLN A 16 -5.48 -39.46 -13.33
C GLN A 16 -4.54 -39.06 -12.21
N VAL A 17 -3.44 -39.77 -12.00
CA VAL A 17 -2.40 -39.42 -11.03
C VAL A 17 -1.72 -38.10 -11.40
N LEU A 18 -1.42 -37.89 -12.70
CA LEU A 18 -0.84 -36.65 -13.20
C LEU A 18 -1.78 -35.45 -13.01
N ILE A 19 -3.06 -35.60 -13.28
CA ILE A 19 -4.07 -34.55 -13.06
C ILE A 19 -4.13 -34.17 -11.57
N LEU A 20 -4.11 -35.15 -10.67
CA LEU A 20 -4.07 -34.90 -9.22
C LEU A 20 -2.80 -34.18 -8.77
N LEU A 21 -1.65 -34.58 -9.30
CA LEU A 21 -0.34 -33.97 -8.98
C LEU A 21 -0.25 -32.53 -9.45
N PHE A 22 -0.81 -32.18 -10.61
CA PHE A 22 -0.80 -30.81 -11.14
C PHE A 22 -1.94 -29.94 -10.60
N SER A 23 -3.11 -30.50 -10.30
CA SER A 23 -4.27 -29.75 -9.78
C SER A 23 -4.03 -29.29 -8.33
N PHE A 24 -3.29 -30.03 -7.53
CA PHE A 24 -3.05 -29.71 -6.11
C PHE A 24 -2.22 -28.43 -5.92
N PRO A 25 -1.07 -28.25 -6.58
CA PRO A 25 -0.31 -26.99 -6.51
C PRO A 25 -1.07 -25.80 -7.08
N LEU A 26 -1.83 -26.00 -8.16
CA LEU A 26 -2.66 -24.98 -8.78
C LEU A 26 -3.76 -24.52 -7.83
N LEU A 27 -4.47 -25.44 -7.19
CA LEU A 27 -5.52 -25.15 -6.20
C LEU A 27 -4.94 -24.42 -4.99
N THR A 28 -3.78 -24.82 -4.48
CA THR A 28 -3.09 -24.16 -3.38
C THR A 28 -2.72 -22.71 -3.76
N GLY A 29 -2.21 -22.49 -4.98
CA GLY A 29 -1.89 -21.16 -5.48
C GLY A 29 -3.11 -20.25 -5.58
N ILE A 30 -4.25 -20.76 -6.07
CA ILE A 30 -5.52 -20.04 -6.14
C ILE A 30 -6.04 -19.70 -4.73
N LEU A 31 -6.03 -20.64 -3.80
CA LEU A 31 -6.47 -20.43 -2.42
C LEU A 31 -5.60 -19.39 -1.71
N THR A 32 -4.30 -19.40 -1.94
CA THR A 32 -3.37 -18.39 -1.40
C THR A 32 -3.69 -17.00 -1.93
N LYS A 33 -3.94 -16.87 -3.24
CA LYS A 33 -4.34 -15.59 -3.86
C LYS A 33 -5.69 -15.09 -3.35
N VAL A 34 -6.67 -15.97 -3.20
CA VAL A 34 -7.99 -15.63 -2.66
C VAL A 34 -7.87 -15.18 -1.19
N ARG A 35 -7.09 -15.87 -0.38
CA ARG A 35 -6.82 -15.44 1.00
C ARG A 35 -6.16 -14.08 1.07
N TYR A 36 -5.17 -13.84 0.23
CA TYR A 36 -4.48 -12.55 0.13
C TYR A 36 -5.45 -11.43 -0.25
N TYR A 37 -6.29 -11.65 -1.26
CA TYR A 37 -7.30 -10.70 -1.71
C TYR A 37 -8.33 -10.40 -0.62
N LEU A 38 -8.89 -11.44 0.01
CA LEU A 38 -9.86 -11.29 1.11
C LEU A 38 -9.24 -10.58 2.30
N PHE A 39 -7.99 -10.86 2.62
CA PHE A 39 -7.28 -10.18 3.70
C PHE A 39 -7.07 -8.70 3.40
N LYS A 40 -6.65 -8.34 2.18
CA LYS A 40 -6.51 -6.94 1.77
C LYS A 40 -7.84 -6.18 1.77
N THR A 41 -8.93 -6.79 1.34
CA THR A 41 -10.26 -6.16 1.37
C THR A 41 -10.81 -6.01 2.79
N ALA A 42 -10.39 -6.85 3.73
CA ALA A 42 -10.76 -6.77 5.14
C ALA A 42 -9.89 -5.80 5.96
N LEU A 43 -8.89 -5.14 5.34
CA LEU A 43 -8.05 -4.16 6.03
C LEU A 43 -8.88 -2.96 6.50
N LYS A 44 -8.60 -2.50 7.72
CA LYS A 44 -9.22 -1.30 8.28
C LYS A 44 -8.82 -0.04 7.51
N VAL A 45 -7.61 -0.01 6.97
CA VAL A 45 -7.13 1.03 6.06
C VAL A 45 -7.49 0.65 4.63
N GLN A 46 -8.41 1.38 4.03
CA GLN A 46 -8.92 1.09 2.69
C GLN A 46 -8.13 1.84 1.62
N ASP A 47 -8.00 1.22 0.44
CA ASP A 47 -7.44 1.84 -0.75
C ASP A 47 -8.33 3.02 -1.20
N LYS A 48 -7.72 4.21 -1.30
CA LYS A 48 -8.34 5.47 -1.69
C LYS A 48 -7.76 6.02 -3.00
N THR A 49 -7.21 5.16 -3.85
CA THR A 49 -6.61 5.56 -5.12
C THR A 49 -7.62 6.27 -6.02
N GLU A 50 -8.86 5.81 -6.09
CA GLU A 50 -9.90 6.45 -6.91
C GLU A 50 -10.25 7.84 -6.38
N ASP A 51 -10.41 7.99 -5.06
CA ASP A 51 -10.66 9.29 -4.43
C ASP A 51 -9.51 10.26 -4.70
N ALA A 52 -8.26 9.80 -4.59
CA ALA A 52 -7.08 10.59 -4.89
C ALA A 52 -7.04 11.05 -6.36
N GLN A 53 -7.43 10.20 -7.29
CA GLN A 53 -7.52 10.54 -8.71
C GLN A 53 -8.57 11.63 -8.99
N VAL A 54 -9.73 11.50 -8.38
CA VAL A 54 -10.84 12.47 -8.53
C VAL A 54 -10.44 13.81 -7.94
N ASP A 55 -9.90 13.82 -6.72
CA ASP A 55 -9.51 15.04 -6.04
C ASP A 55 -8.36 15.75 -6.74
N TYR A 56 -7.35 14.99 -7.19
CA TYR A 56 -6.23 15.56 -7.96
C TYR A 56 -6.70 16.23 -9.26
N ARG A 57 -7.62 15.57 -9.98
CA ARG A 57 -8.21 16.16 -11.19
C ARG A 57 -8.98 17.44 -10.87
N ALA A 58 -9.78 17.44 -9.82
CA ALA A 58 -10.51 18.61 -9.38
C ALA A 58 -9.56 19.76 -9.00
N MET A 59 -8.45 19.47 -8.32
CA MET A 59 -7.42 20.45 -8.00
C MET A 59 -6.78 21.05 -9.24
N LEU A 60 -6.47 20.21 -10.25
CA LEU A 60 -5.92 20.69 -11.54
C LEU A 60 -6.91 21.57 -12.30
N ASP A 61 -8.18 21.17 -12.36
CA ASP A 61 -9.22 21.90 -13.08
C ASP A 61 -9.52 23.26 -12.43
N ASN A 62 -9.38 23.35 -11.11
CA ASN A 62 -9.61 24.59 -10.34
C ASN A 62 -8.33 25.44 -10.20
N GLN A 63 -7.20 24.97 -10.71
CA GLN A 63 -5.93 25.66 -10.57
C GLN A 63 -5.88 26.88 -11.51
N THR A 64 -6.09 28.07 -10.95
CA THR A 64 -5.94 29.35 -11.69
C THR A 64 -4.56 29.95 -11.48
N ASP A 65 -4.11 30.10 -10.22
CA ASP A 65 -2.79 30.60 -9.85
C ASP A 65 -2.17 29.83 -8.67
N GLY A 66 -2.75 28.69 -8.32
CA GLY A 66 -2.36 27.88 -7.16
C GLY A 66 -1.26 26.88 -7.45
N VAL A 67 -0.68 26.37 -6.40
CA VAL A 67 0.30 25.30 -6.42
C VAL A 67 -0.27 24.10 -5.70
N ILE A 68 -0.18 22.92 -6.30
CA ILE A 68 -0.52 21.64 -5.67
C ILE A 68 0.76 21.02 -5.15
N GLN A 69 0.81 20.76 -3.85
CA GLN A 69 1.89 20.00 -3.26
C GLN A 69 1.49 18.55 -3.07
N SER A 70 2.40 17.64 -3.37
CA SER A 70 2.22 16.21 -3.18
C SER A 70 3.41 15.60 -2.45
N LEU A 71 3.12 14.73 -1.50
CA LEU A 71 4.10 13.96 -0.75
C LEU A 71 3.68 12.49 -0.76
N LEU A 72 4.54 11.59 -1.23
CA LEU A 72 4.36 10.16 -1.13
C LEU A 72 5.26 9.61 -0.03
N ILE A 73 4.68 8.84 0.88
CA ILE A 73 5.40 8.09 1.91
C ILE A 73 5.19 6.62 1.64
N HIS A 74 6.24 5.91 1.32
CA HIS A 74 6.22 4.48 1.03
C HIS A 74 6.82 3.69 2.19
N TRP A 75 6.08 2.70 2.69
CA TRP A 75 6.60 1.73 3.64
C TRP A 75 7.49 0.73 2.91
N SER A 76 8.80 0.84 3.11
CA SER A 76 9.78 -0.04 2.47
C SER A 76 9.61 -1.48 2.95
N HIS A 77 9.69 -2.42 2.00
CA HIS A 77 9.57 -3.87 2.28
C HIS A 77 8.22 -4.29 2.90
N GLU A 78 7.13 -3.53 2.62
CA GLU A 78 5.80 -3.86 3.13
C GLU A 78 5.31 -5.24 2.69
N ASP A 79 5.63 -5.63 1.46
CA ASP A 79 5.30 -6.92 0.88
C ASP A 79 5.94 -8.08 1.65
N MET A 80 7.22 -7.97 1.98
CA MET A 80 7.91 -8.96 2.82
C MET A 80 7.31 -9.01 4.22
N PHE A 81 6.97 -7.87 4.79
CA PHE A 81 6.32 -7.81 6.09
C PHE A 81 4.95 -8.48 6.07
N PHE A 82 4.18 -8.24 5.00
CA PHE A 82 2.89 -8.88 4.80
C PHE A 82 3.01 -10.42 4.72
N GLU A 83 4.00 -10.94 4.00
CA GLU A 83 4.25 -12.38 3.89
C GLU A 83 4.66 -13.01 5.23
N LEU A 84 5.54 -12.35 5.97
CA LEU A 84 6.10 -12.87 7.22
C LEU A 84 5.16 -12.70 8.41
N LYS A 85 4.45 -11.57 8.48
CA LYS A 85 3.62 -11.18 9.64
C LYS A 85 2.26 -10.63 9.23
N PRO A 86 1.43 -11.43 8.52
CA PRO A 86 0.16 -10.94 7.97
C PRO A 86 -0.82 -10.45 9.05
N LYS A 87 -0.78 -11.03 10.25
CA LYS A 87 -1.66 -10.61 11.35
C LYS A 87 -1.32 -9.25 11.92
N GLU A 88 -0.04 -8.87 11.88
CA GLU A 88 0.43 -7.57 12.37
C GLU A 88 0.37 -6.48 11.31
N TYR A 89 0.35 -6.86 10.05
CA TYR A 89 0.35 -5.93 8.91
C TYR A 89 -0.74 -4.86 9.00
N SER A 90 -1.98 -5.26 9.26
CA SER A 90 -3.11 -4.34 9.39
C SER A 90 -2.93 -3.35 10.55
N ARG A 91 -2.38 -3.82 11.67
CA ARG A 91 -2.10 -2.98 12.84
C ARG A 91 -1.04 -1.94 12.53
N VAL A 92 0.07 -2.35 11.93
CA VAL A 92 1.18 -1.46 11.55
C VAL A 92 0.70 -0.43 10.53
N LEU A 93 -0.03 -0.86 9.51
CA LEU A 93 -0.59 0.02 8.49
C LEU A 93 -1.52 1.09 9.11
N THR A 94 -2.38 0.68 10.05
CA THR A 94 -3.25 1.60 10.79
C THR A 94 -2.43 2.60 11.62
N GLN A 95 -1.39 2.15 12.30
CA GLN A 95 -0.52 3.02 13.09
C GLN A 95 0.20 4.06 12.22
N ILE A 96 0.72 3.66 11.06
CA ILE A 96 1.33 4.59 10.10
C ILE A 96 0.31 5.65 9.67
N GLN A 97 -0.88 5.23 9.28
CA GLN A 97 -1.95 6.16 8.89
C GLN A 97 -2.31 7.15 10.00
N GLU A 98 -2.45 6.69 11.22
CA GLU A 98 -2.79 7.54 12.36
C GLU A 98 -1.68 8.55 12.68
N VAL A 99 -0.42 8.14 12.63
CA VAL A 99 0.72 9.06 12.84
C VAL A 99 0.72 10.16 11.78
N ILE A 100 0.53 9.81 10.51
CA ILE A 100 0.47 10.80 9.44
C ILE A 100 -0.72 11.74 9.64
N ARG A 101 -1.89 11.19 9.92
CA ARG A 101 -3.13 11.98 10.11
C ARG A 101 -3.04 12.98 11.25
N GLN A 102 -2.37 12.62 12.35
CA GLN A 102 -2.22 13.49 13.52
C GLN A 102 -1.40 14.75 13.22
N GLU A 103 -0.47 14.67 12.27
CA GLU A 103 0.37 15.80 11.88
C GLU A 103 -0.23 16.67 10.76
N LEU A 104 -1.29 16.20 10.12
CA LEU A 104 -1.98 16.94 9.06
C LEU A 104 -3.07 17.83 9.63
N SER A 105 -3.27 19.01 9.00
CA SER A 105 -4.39 19.90 9.25
C SER A 105 -5.58 19.54 8.33
N GLU A 106 -6.65 20.32 8.41
CA GLU A 106 -7.82 20.17 7.54
C GLU A 106 -7.54 20.51 6.07
N HIS A 107 -6.42 21.16 5.77
CA HIS A 107 -6.05 21.59 4.42
C HIS A 107 -5.26 20.52 3.64
N GLU A 108 -4.69 19.54 4.34
CA GLU A 108 -3.99 18.43 3.72
C GLU A 108 -4.91 17.20 3.67
N GLN A 109 -4.94 16.53 2.51
CA GLN A 109 -5.71 15.31 2.31
C GLN A 109 -4.78 14.10 2.28
N LEU A 110 -5.11 13.08 3.05
CA LEU A 110 -4.37 11.82 3.11
C LEU A 110 -5.12 10.71 2.37
N TYR A 111 -4.39 10.01 1.50
CA TYR A 111 -4.89 8.86 0.74
C TYR A 111 -3.96 7.67 0.91
N TYR A 112 -4.51 6.52 1.23
CA TYR A 112 -3.79 5.26 1.12
C TYR A 112 -3.98 4.69 -0.28
N LEU A 113 -2.88 4.45 -1.01
CA LEU A 113 -2.91 4.03 -2.42
C LEU A 113 -2.67 2.53 -2.62
N SER A 114 -2.73 1.73 -1.58
CA SER A 114 -2.29 0.32 -1.57
C SER A 114 -0.76 0.13 -1.45
N ASN A 115 -0.34 -1.11 -1.20
CA ASN A 115 1.06 -1.54 -1.16
C ASN A 115 1.99 -0.66 -0.30
N GLY A 116 1.47 -0.14 0.82
CA GLY A 116 2.27 0.70 1.74
C GLY A 116 2.49 2.13 1.26
N ASP A 117 1.79 2.60 0.25
CA ASP A 117 1.88 3.95 -0.29
C ASP A 117 0.85 4.88 0.37
N PHE A 118 1.32 5.94 1.00
CA PHE A 118 0.49 7.02 1.56
C PHE A 118 0.77 8.31 0.80
N LEU A 119 -0.27 8.90 0.23
CA LEU A 119 -0.19 10.15 -0.51
C LEU A 119 -0.85 11.28 0.29
N VAL A 120 -0.14 12.40 0.40
CA VAL A 120 -0.68 13.65 0.91
C VAL A 120 -0.75 14.66 -0.22
N LEU A 121 -1.92 15.26 -0.41
CA LEU A 121 -2.16 16.34 -1.37
C LEU A 121 -2.64 17.59 -0.63
N THR A 122 -2.18 18.75 -1.05
CA THR A 122 -2.68 20.05 -0.57
C THR A 122 -2.57 21.13 -1.65
N GLU A 123 -3.52 22.03 -1.63
CA GLU A 123 -3.48 23.30 -2.37
C GLU A 123 -3.01 24.46 -1.50
N ASP A 124 -2.84 24.25 -0.19
CA ASP A 124 -2.34 25.26 0.72
C ASP A 124 -0.81 25.39 0.63
N ASN A 125 -0.35 26.60 0.36
CA ASN A 125 1.07 26.92 0.20
C ASN A 125 1.71 27.55 1.44
N LYS A 126 0.98 27.62 2.55
CA LYS A 126 1.49 28.20 3.80
C LYS A 126 2.60 27.36 4.41
N LEU A 127 2.54 26.06 4.19
CA LEU A 127 3.52 25.11 4.71
C LEU A 127 4.01 24.19 3.59
N SER A 128 5.32 23.98 3.51
CA SER A 128 5.88 22.99 2.61
C SER A 128 5.63 21.58 3.16
N LEU A 129 5.06 20.68 2.36
CA LEU A 129 4.89 19.27 2.75
C LEU A 129 6.24 18.61 3.00
N GLN A 130 7.30 19.02 2.31
CA GLN A 130 8.64 18.54 2.56
C GLN A 130 9.14 18.93 3.93
N GLU A 131 8.94 20.18 4.35
CA GLU A 131 9.30 20.65 5.69
C GLU A 131 8.47 19.96 6.77
N LEU A 132 7.17 19.77 6.53
CA LEU A 132 6.30 19.01 7.43
C LEU A 132 6.81 17.58 7.64
N TYR A 133 7.23 16.94 6.58
CA TYR A 133 7.80 15.59 6.67
C TYR A 133 9.09 15.58 7.49
N GLU A 134 10.08 16.40 7.12
CA GLU A 134 11.39 16.39 7.74
C GLU A 134 11.36 16.82 9.22
N ASN A 135 10.52 17.80 9.57
CA ASN A 135 10.47 18.34 10.91
C ASN A 135 9.57 17.56 11.88
N ASN A 136 8.47 16.99 11.38
CA ASN A 136 7.43 16.38 12.22
C ASN A 136 7.21 14.91 11.92
N LEU A 137 6.83 14.58 10.68
CA LEU A 137 6.39 13.23 10.32
C LEU A 137 7.49 12.19 10.44
N LYS A 138 8.68 12.48 9.95
CA LYS A 138 9.82 11.56 9.93
C LYS A 138 10.14 11.03 11.30
N GLY A 139 10.33 11.92 12.29
CA GLY A 139 10.64 11.50 13.66
C GLY A 139 9.54 10.67 14.31
N ASN A 140 8.28 10.98 14.05
CA ASN A 140 7.15 10.24 14.59
C ASN A 140 6.99 8.87 13.92
N LEU A 141 7.20 8.78 12.61
CA LEU A 141 7.19 7.52 11.87
C LEU A 141 8.35 6.59 12.27
N GLU A 142 9.54 7.14 12.48
CA GLU A 142 10.73 6.38 12.93
C GLU A 142 10.57 5.79 14.34
N ARG A 143 9.69 6.34 15.17
CA ARG A 143 9.36 5.80 16.50
C ARG A 143 8.46 4.58 16.45
N LEU A 144 7.78 4.34 15.32
CA LEU A 144 6.97 3.15 15.15
C LEU A 144 7.86 1.91 15.07
N VAL A 145 7.63 0.98 15.96
CA VAL A 145 8.36 -0.28 16.03
C VAL A 145 7.38 -1.45 16.06
N PHE A 146 7.82 -2.58 15.55
CA PHE A 146 7.10 -3.84 15.68
C PHE A 146 7.98 -4.89 16.37
N HIS A 147 7.33 -5.87 16.99
CA HIS A 147 8.05 -6.98 17.62
C HIS A 147 8.47 -8.00 16.56
N GLY A 148 9.77 -8.10 16.34
CA GLY A 148 10.42 -9.13 15.53
C GLY A 148 10.94 -10.27 16.39
N ASP A 149 11.42 -11.32 15.75
CA ASP A 149 12.03 -12.46 16.45
C ASP A 149 13.33 -12.06 17.19
N ASP A 150 14.00 -11.04 16.69
CA ASP A 150 15.24 -10.47 17.25
C ASP A 150 15.00 -9.20 18.12
N GLY A 151 13.76 -8.95 18.54
CA GLY A 151 13.39 -7.78 19.35
C GLY A 151 12.60 -6.73 18.55
N ASN A 152 12.60 -5.49 19.05
CA ASN A 152 11.91 -4.39 18.40
C ASN A 152 12.64 -3.93 17.14
N GLN A 153 11.94 -3.91 16.03
CA GLN A 153 12.44 -3.45 14.74
C GLN A 153 11.70 -2.19 14.30
N GLY A 154 12.46 -1.22 13.79
CA GLY A 154 11.92 -0.01 13.18
C GLY A 154 11.36 -0.26 11.78
N ILE A 155 10.49 0.63 11.35
CA ILE A 155 9.92 0.64 10.01
C ILE A 155 10.73 1.62 9.15
N GLN A 156 11.07 1.20 7.93
CA GLN A 156 11.78 2.04 6.98
C GLN A 156 10.81 2.66 5.97
N TYR A 157 11.05 3.91 5.62
CA TYR A 157 10.23 4.66 4.68
C TYR A 157 11.06 5.24 3.55
N GLN A 158 10.44 5.34 2.38
CA GLN A 158 10.92 6.12 1.25
C GLN A 158 9.92 7.23 0.97
N THR A 159 10.41 8.38 0.54
CA THR A 159 9.56 9.55 0.27
C THR A 159 9.83 10.13 -1.09
N GLY A 160 8.77 10.59 -1.74
CA GLY A 160 8.82 11.39 -2.95
C GLY A 160 8.03 12.68 -2.74
N TYR A 161 8.54 13.77 -3.26
CA TYR A 161 7.91 15.08 -3.16
C TYR A 161 7.83 15.75 -4.52
N GLN A 162 6.68 16.33 -4.84
CA GLN A 162 6.48 17.07 -6.08
C GLN A 162 5.54 18.26 -5.86
N THR A 163 5.94 19.40 -6.39
CA THR A 163 5.11 20.60 -6.47
C THR A 163 4.63 20.78 -7.91
N ILE A 164 3.33 21.00 -8.09
CA ILE A 164 2.70 21.20 -9.38
C ILE A 164 2.19 22.63 -9.44
N ASP A 165 2.81 23.44 -10.29
CA ASP A 165 2.40 24.81 -10.59
C ASP A 165 1.86 24.90 -12.03
N TRP A 166 1.47 26.09 -12.43
CA TRP A 166 0.99 26.34 -13.80
C TRP A 166 2.00 25.94 -14.88
N GLU A 167 3.30 26.15 -14.62
CA GLU A 167 4.36 25.89 -15.60
C GLU A 167 4.57 24.40 -15.84
N ASN A 168 4.48 23.57 -14.80
CA ASN A 168 4.74 22.15 -14.90
C ASN A 168 3.48 21.27 -14.91
N SER A 169 2.28 21.85 -14.76
CA SER A 169 1.01 21.10 -14.74
C SER A 169 0.81 20.25 -16.00
N SER A 170 1.33 20.71 -17.16
CA SER A 170 1.28 19.97 -18.41
C SER A 170 2.07 18.66 -18.40
N LYS A 171 3.04 18.49 -17.49
CA LYS A 171 3.81 17.25 -17.30
C LYS A 171 3.06 16.20 -16.50
N TYR A 172 2.08 16.62 -15.71
CA TYR A 172 1.31 15.75 -14.80
C TYR A 172 -0.20 15.86 -15.04
N PRO A 173 -0.68 15.65 -16.30
CA PRO A 173 -2.09 15.84 -16.64
C PRO A 173 -2.99 14.75 -16.00
N LYS A 174 -2.39 13.61 -15.64
CA LYS A 174 -3.07 12.49 -14.99
C LYS A 174 -2.44 12.16 -13.64
N PHE A 175 -3.26 11.67 -12.75
CA PHE A 175 -2.80 11.19 -11.45
C PHE A 175 -1.69 10.13 -11.56
N THR A 176 -1.78 9.23 -12.55
CA THR A 176 -0.76 8.20 -12.80
C THR A 176 0.60 8.78 -13.14
N ASP A 177 0.66 9.92 -13.85
CA ASP A 177 1.91 10.61 -14.17
C ASP A 177 2.56 11.17 -12.91
N LEU A 178 1.76 11.78 -12.02
CA LEU A 178 2.22 12.25 -10.72
C LEU A 178 2.71 11.10 -9.84
N ALA A 179 1.93 10.05 -9.71
CA ALA A 179 2.27 8.89 -8.87
C ALA A 179 3.56 8.20 -9.34
N SER A 180 3.78 8.10 -10.66
CA SER A 180 5.01 7.54 -11.23
C SER A 180 6.23 8.40 -10.96
N ASN A 181 6.07 9.71 -10.93
CA ASN A 181 7.17 10.63 -10.63
C ASN A 181 7.56 10.61 -9.14
N LEU A 182 6.61 10.39 -8.25
CA LEU A 182 6.83 10.33 -6.80
C LEU A 182 7.55 9.04 -6.36
N LYS A 183 7.46 8.00 -7.16
CA LYS A 183 8.15 6.71 -6.90
C LYS A 183 9.57 6.73 -7.42
#